data_c0cda4b75735a317c35dfb53755fb711
#
_entry.id   c0cda4b75735a317c35dfb53755fb711
#
_cell.length_a   1.000
_cell.length_b   1.000
_cell.length_c   1.000
_cell.angle_alpha   90.00
_cell.angle_beta   90.00
_cell.angle_gamma   90.00
#
_symmetry.space_group_name_H-M   'P 1'
#
loop_
_entity.id
_entity.type
_entity.pdbx_description
1 polymer ?
#
loop_
_entity_poly.entity_id
_entity_poly.type
_entity_poly.pdbx_seq_one_letter_code
_entity_poly.pdbx_strand_id
1 'polypeptide(L)'
;MEFALLAFPFFILLFGILEIGMLLLLDAVVETAVSDAGRLVRTGQAQQQAMTPEAIKQKLCERMSVFAGDCPTRAFIDIRVVDSFNTPIAPDPLSSGLFDPSKLTYEPGGPGDRVLVRIWYEQPIVTPFIAQALSRTTDHKVLLTTALAFRNEPYQ
;
A
#
# COMPACT_ATOMS: atom_id res chain seq x y z
N MET A 1 24.01 13.98 -36.53
CA MET A 1 22.61 14.21 -36.19
C MET A 1 21.82 12.94 -35.93
N GLU A 2 22.16 11.81 -36.57
CA GLU A 2 21.43 10.53 -36.42
C GLU A 2 21.48 9.93 -35.01
N PHE A 3 22.64 10.02 -34.33
CA PHE A 3 22.78 9.50 -32.98
C PHE A 3 21.82 10.18 -31.96
N ALA A 4 21.65 11.50 -32.05
CA ALA A 4 20.78 12.22 -31.15
C ALA A 4 19.29 11.83 -31.30
N LEU A 5 18.88 11.49 -32.51
CA LEU A 5 17.53 11.05 -32.84
C LEU A 5 17.21 9.66 -32.27
N LEU A 6 18.21 8.78 -32.22
CA LEU A 6 18.08 7.42 -31.69
C LEU A 6 18.31 7.37 -30.19
N ALA A 7 19.16 8.24 -29.63
CA ALA A 7 19.48 8.26 -28.22
C ALA A 7 18.25 8.64 -27.36
N PHE A 8 17.44 9.59 -27.80
CA PHE A 8 16.27 10.06 -27.05
C PHE A 8 15.24 8.95 -26.80
N PRO A 9 14.70 8.24 -27.81
CA PRO A 9 13.77 7.15 -27.58
C PRO A 9 14.40 5.99 -26.82
N PHE A 10 15.69 5.72 -27.01
CA PHE A 10 16.40 4.69 -26.26
C PHE A 10 16.42 4.97 -24.75
N PHE A 11 16.77 6.20 -24.34
CA PHE A 11 16.80 6.54 -22.91
C PHE A 11 15.40 6.57 -22.29
N ILE A 12 14.37 7.02 -23.02
CA ILE A 12 12.99 6.95 -22.52
C ILE A 12 12.60 5.50 -22.24
N LEU A 13 12.91 4.60 -23.15
CA LEU A 13 12.61 3.18 -22.99
C LEU A 13 13.42 2.58 -21.84
N LEU A 14 14.71 2.89 -21.75
CA LEU A 14 15.58 2.41 -20.68
C LEU A 14 15.09 2.86 -19.29
N PHE A 15 14.83 4.15 -19.12
CA PHE A 15 14.32 4.67 -17.85
C PHE A 15 12.92 4.13 -17.54
N GLY A 16 12.08 3.95 -18.55
CA GLY A 16 10.77 3.34 -18.39
C GLY A 16 10.84 1.91 -17.86
N ILE A 17 11.73 1.08 -18.38
CA ILE A 17 11.94 -0.29 -17.89
C ILE A 17 12.46 -0.29 -16.46
N LEU A 18 13.41 0.58 -16.13
CA LEU A 18 13.95 0.70 -14.78
C LEU A 18 12.87 1.13 -13.78
N GLU A 19 12.02 2.10 -14.15
CA GLU A 19 10.93 2.57 -13.29
C GLU A 19 9.87 1.49 -13.06
N ILE A 20 9.48 0.75 -14.09
CA ILE A 20 8.57 -0.40 -13.95
C ILE A 20 9.18 -1.47 -13.04
N GLY A 21 10.46 -1.79 -13.23
CA GLY A 21 11.17 -2.74 -12.37
C GLY A 21 11.19 -2.30 -10.91
N MET A 22 11.38 -1.00 -10.65
CA MET A 22 11.31 -0.44 -9.30
C MET A 22 9.90 -0.51 -8.71
N LEU A 23 8.85 -0.28 -9.51
CA LEU A 23 7.46 -0.43 -9.06
C LEU A 23 7.14 -1.87 -8.67
N LEU A 24 7.58 -2.85 -9.46
CA LEU A 24 7.39 -4.27 -9.14
C LEU A 24 8.13 -4.68 -7.86
N LEU A 25 9.35 -4.18 -7.67
CA LEU A 25 10.10 -4.40 -6.43
C LEU A 25 9.38 -3.80 -5.23
N LEU A 26 8.90 -2.56 -5.36
CA LEU A 26 8.16 -1.87 -4.32
C LEU A 26 6.87 -2.62 -3.96
N ASP A 27 6.13 -3.11 -4.95
CA ASP A 27 4.91 -3.88 -4.75
C ASP A 27 5.17 -5.14 -3.92
N ALA A 28 6.21 -5.91 -4.24
CA ALA A 28 6.62 -7.10 -3.49
C ALA A 28 7.05 -6.77 -2.04
N VAL A 29 7.73 -5.63 -1.84
CA VAL A 29 8.12 -5.16 -0.51
C VAL A 29 6.91 -4.73 0.31
N VAL A 30 5.95 -4.02 -0.29
CA VAL A 30 4.69 -3.63 0.36
C VAL A 30 3.90 -4.86 0.76
N GLU A 31 3.74 -5.85 -0.13
CA GLU A 31 3.03 -7.10 0.15
C GLU A 31 3.63 -7.85 1.35
N THR A 32 4.96 -7.96 1.41
CA THR A 32 5.66 -8.59 2.54
C THR A 32 5.43 -7.81 3.83
N ALA A 33 5.54 -6.48 3.80
CA ALA A 33 5.36 -5.62 4.96
C ALA A 33 3.90 -5.68 5.48
N VAL A 34 2.92 -5.75 4.58
CA VAL A 34 1.49 -5.93 4.91
C VAL A 34 1.24 -7.26 5.59
N SER A 35 1.85 -8.34 5.11
CA SER A 35 1.75 -9.66 5.71
C SER A 35 2.26 -9.67 7.16
N ASP A 36 3.39 -9.03 7.41
CA ASP A 36 3.97 -8.90 8.74
C ASP A 36 3.09 -8.04 9.68
N ALA A 37 2.59 -6.89 9.19
CA ALA A 37 1.65 -6.06 9.94
C ALA A 37 0.33 -6.78 10.23
N GLY A 38 -0.21 -7.50 9.25
CA GLY A 38 -1.40 -8.33 9.41
C GLY A 38 -1.23 -9.42 10.47
N ARG A 39 -0.04 -10.00 10.59
CA ARG A 39 0.26 -10.97 11.64
C ARG A 39 0.15 -10.36 13.04
N LEU A 40 0.59 -9.11 13.24
CA LEU A 40 0.47 -8.42 14.54
C LEU A 40 -1.00 -8.27 14.97
N VAL A 41 -1.87 -7.95 14.02
CA VAL A 41 -3.33 -7.84 14.27
C VAL A 41 -3.94 -9.22 14.50
N ARG A 42 -3.63 -10.18 13.63
CA ARG A 42 -4.19 -11.53 13.68
C ARG A 42 -3.87 -12.27 14.98
N THR A 43 -2.64 -12.14 15.50
CA THR A 43 -2.20 -12.78 16.75
C THR A 43 -2.58 -12.03 18.01
N GLY A 44 -3.30 -10.90 17.90
CA GLY A 44 -3.73 -10.09 19.04
C GLY A 44 -2.66 -9.18 19.64
N GLN A 45 -1.46 -9.12 19.07
CA GLN A 45 -0.39 -8.28 19.60
C GLN A 45 -0.75 -6.78 19.51
N ALA A 46 -1.39 -6.38 18.42
CA ALA A 46 -1.84 -5.00 18.24
C ALA A 46 -2.87 -4.59 19.30
N GLN A 47 -3.79 -5.49 19.65
CA GLN A 47 -4.84 -5.26 20.64
C GLN A 47 -4.29 -5.28 22.07
N GLN A 48 -3.46 -6.27 22.42
CA GLN A 48 -2.87 -6.42 23.76
C GLN A 48 -1.93 -5.26 24.10
N GLN A 49 -1.20 -4.73 23.11
CA GLN A 49 -0.31 -3.59 23.28
C GLN A 49 -0.98 -2.25 23.05
N ALA A 50 -2.29 -2.22 22.81
CA ALA A 50 -3.06 -1.02 22.49
C ALA A 50 -2.36 -0.15 21.41
N MET A 51 -1.87 -0.82 20.34
CA MET A 51 -1.13 -0.14 19.28
C MET A 51 -2.02 0.83 18.53
N THR A 52 -1.50 2.03 18.30
CA THR A 52 -2.18 3.04 17.48
C THR A 52 -1.97 2.74 15.99
N PRO A 53 -2.80 3.33 15.08
CA PRO A 53 -2.59 3.22 13.63
C PRO A 53 -1.17 3.62 13.22
N GLU A 54 -0.62 4.67 13.84
CA GLU A 54 0.73 5.17 13.58
C GLU A 54 1.80 4.15 14.00
N ALA A 55 1.61 3.46 15.14
CA ALA A 55 2.53 2.42 15.59
C ALA A 55 2.57 1.23 14.65
N ILE A 56 1.40 0.80 14.12
CA ILE A 56 1.34 -0.26 13.10
C ILE A 56 1.97 0.21 11.78
N LYS A 57 1.69 1.45 11.38
CA LYS A 57 2.32 2.06 10.19
C LYS A 57 3.84 2.12 10.33
N GLN A 58 4.35 2.49 11.50
CA GLN A 58 5.78 2.48 11.76
C GLN A 58 6.36 1.07 11.63
N LYS A 59 5.72 0.05 12.19
CA LYS A 59 6.14 -1.36 12.06
C LYS A 59 6.15 -1.82 10.60
N LEU A 60 5.16 -1.43 9.83
CA LEU A 60 5.12 -1.68 8.39
C LEU A 60 6.32 -1.00 7.68
N CYS A 61 6.56 0.28 7.95
CA CYS A 61 7.64 1.04 7.32
C CYS A 61 9.04 0.51 7.70
N GLU A 62 9.24 0.03 8.93
CA GLU A 62 10.48 -0.63 9.35
C GLU A 62 10.81 -1.87 8.49
N ARG A 63 9.81 -2.52 7.90
CA ARG A 63 9.98 -3.69 7.02
C ARG A 63 10.22 -3.32 5.55
N MET A 64 10.02 -2.07 5.17
CA MET A 64 10.12 -1.64 3.77
C MET A 64 11.57 -1.39 3.29
N SER A 65 12.59 -1.69 4.10
CA SER A 65 14.00 -1.62 3.71
C SER A 65 14.38 -0.25 3.11
N VAL A 66 14.80 -0.23 1.85
CA VAL A 66 15.22 0.99 1.13
C VAL A 66 14.11 2.04 0.98
N PHE A 67 12.85 1.64 1.08
CA PHE A 67 11.68 2.52 1.00
C PHE A 67 11.20 3.02 2.36
N ALA A 68 11.84 2.61 3.46
CA ALA A 68 11.43 2.95 4.83
C ALA A 68 11.38 4.45 5.09
N GLY A 69 12.29 5.23 4.50
CA GLY A 69 12.37 6.67 4.69
C GLY A 69 11.15 7.44 4.18
N ASP A 70 10.61 7.05 3.04
CA ASP A 70 9.45 7.70 2.40
C ASP A 70 8.12 7.12 2.87
N CYS A 71 8.13 5.92 3.43
CA CYS A 71 6.95 5.16 3.81
C CYS A 71 5.99 5.94 4.74
N PRO A 72 6.44 6.68 5.78
CA PRO A 72 5.53 7.37 6.69
C PRO A 72 4.63 8.40 6.00
N THR A 73 5.08 8.97 4.89
CA THR A 73 4.32 9.98 4.14
C THR A 73 3.49 9.40 3.01
N ARG A 74 3.86 8.21 2.51
CA ARG A 74 3.27 7.59 1.31
C ARG A 74 2.37 6.39 1.59
N ALA A 75 2.50 5.76 2.77
CA ALA A 75 1.69 4.62 3.15
C ALA A 75 0.43 5.04 3.90
N PHE A 76 -0.69 4.43 3.57
CA PHE A 76 -1.98 4.61 4.22
C PHE A 76 -2.56 3.24 4.59
N ILE A 77 -3.04 3.10 5.82
CA ILE A 77 -3.52 1.82 6.36
C ILE A 77 -4.98 1.95 6.76
N ASP A 78 -5.76 0.96 6.36
CA ASP A 78 -7.14 0.76 6.77
C ASP A 78 -7.29 -0.63 7.37
N ILE A 79 -7.76 -0.70 8.59
CA ILE A 79 -8.00 -1.94 9.31
C ILE A 79 -9.42 -1.88 9.84
N ARG A 80 -10.25 -2.83 9.45
CA ARG A 80 -11.65 -2.88 9.88
C ARG A 80 -12.16 -4.28 10.11
N VAL A 81 -13.09 -4.39 11.04
CA VAL A 81 -13.87 -5.61 11.25
C VAL A 81 -14.93 -5.71 10.14
N VAL A 82 -15.13 -6.89 9.60
CA VAL A 82 -16.14 -7.20 8.59
C VAL A 82 -17.02 -8.36 9.07
N ASP A 83 -18.32 -8.24 8.86
CA ASP A 83 -19.28 -9.28 9.28
C ASP A 83 -19.11 -10.57 8.48
N SER A 84 -18.72 -10.44 7.22
CA SER A 84 -18.52 -11.56 6.30
C SER A 84 -17.50 -11.18 5.22
N PHE A 85 -16.73 -12.16 4.74
CA PHE A 85 -15.88 -11.97 3.57
C PHE A 85 -16.64 -11.85 2.25
N ASN A 86 -17.94 -12.13 2.26
CA ASN A 86 -18.85 -11.97 1.11
C ASN A 86 -19.54 -10.60 1.11
N THR A 87 -19.32 -9.76 2.10
CA THR A 87 -19.91 -8.42 2.17
C THR A 87 -19.28 -7.51 1.13
N PRO A 88 -20.03 -6.57 0.52
CA PRO A 88 -19.45 -5.59 -0.38
C PRO A 88 -18.26 -4.89 0.26
N ILE A 89 -17.21 -4.75 -0.53
CA ILE A 89 -15.95 -4.17 -0.10
C ILE A 89 -16.20 -2.78 0.51
N ALA A 90 -15.56 -2.52 1.63
CA ALA A 90 -15.54 -1.22 2.28
C ALA A 90 -15.27 -0.07 1.30
N PRO A 91 -15.75 1.15 1.56
CA PRO A 91 -15.64 2.29 0.65
C PRO A 91 -14.23 2.43 0.09
N ASP A 92 -14.13 2.61 -1.23
CA ASP A 92 -12.86 2.88 -1.88
C ASP A 92 -12.45 4.34 -1.58
N PRO A 93 -11.30 4.59 -0.96
CA PRO A 93 -10.81 5.94 -0.73
C PRO A 93 -10.48 6.69 -2.03
N LEU A 94 -10.39 5.98 -3.16
CA LEU A 94 -10.11 6.56 -4.48
C LEU A 94 -11.38 6.92 -5.28
N SER A 95 -12.56 6.90 -4.70
CA SER A 95 -13.84 7.05 -5.41
C SER A 95 -14.02 8.36 -6.19
N SER A 96 -13.18 9.37 -5.96
CA SER A 96 -13.23 10.69 -6.61
C SER A 96 -12.02 11.02 -7.49
N GLY A 97 -11.14 10.04 -7.77
CA GLY A 97 -9.87 10.28 -8.48
C GLY A 97 -8.78 10.93 -7.63
N LEU A 98 -9.10 11.32 -6.40
CA LEU A 98 -8.16 11.73 -5.36
C LEU A 98 -8.24 10.74 -4.21
N PHE A 99 -7.10 10.46 -3.60
CA PHE A 99 -7.04 9.62 -2.40
C PHE A 99 -7.56 10.40 -1.19
N ASP A 100 -8.60 9.87 -0.53
CA ASP A 100 -9.23 10.50 0.63
C ASP A 100 -8.91 9.71 1.91
N PRO A 101 -7.92 10.15 2.71
CA PRO A 101 -7.55 9.48 3.96
C PRO A 101 -8.66 9.48 5.02
N SER A 102 -9.67 10.35 4.93
CA SER A 102 -10.75 10.43 5.92
C SER A 102 -11.68 9.20 5.92
N LYS A 103 -11.63 8.40 4.85
CA LYS A 103 -12.38 7.15 4.72
C LYS A 103 -11.70 5.95 5.36
N LEU A 104 -10.48 6.12 5.86
CA LEU A 104 -9.72 5.06 6.50
C LEU A 104 -10.20 4.87 7.93
N THR A 105 -10.20 3.62 8.38
CA THR A 105 -10.64 3.22 9.71
C THR A 105 -9.55 2.38 10.38
N TYR A 106 -9.50 2.41 11.70
CA TYR A 106 -8.63 1.57 12.48
C TYR A 106 -9.44 0.80 13.54
N GLU A 107 -9.80 -0.42 13.22
CA GLU A 107 -10.55 -1.34 14.06
C GLU A 107 -9.90 -2.72 14.00
N PRO A 108 -8.91 -3.03 14.87
CA PRO A 108 -8.19 -4.30 14.82
C PRO A 108 -9.02 -5.49 15.30
N GLY A 109 -10.22 -5.26 15.85
CA GLY A 109 -11.16 -6.27 16.30
C GLY A 109 -10.69 -7.04 17.55
N GLY A 110 -11.54 -7.94 18.02
CA GLY A 110 -11.30 -8.86 19.13
C GLY A 110 -10.95 -10.29 18.68
N PRO A 111 -10.79 -11.22 19.64
CA PRO A 111 -10.55 -12.63 19.34
C PRO A 111 -11.68 -13.22 18.49
N GLY A 112 -11.31 -13.86 17.38
CA GLY A 112 -12.26 -14.52 16.49
C GLY A 112 -12.95 -13.61 15.48
N ASP A 113 -12.76 -12.28 15.53
CA ASP A 113 -13.31 -11.36 14.55
C ASP A 113 -12.67 -11.53 13.18
N ARG A 114 -13.45 -11.20 12.15
CA ARG A 114 -12.95 -11.16 10.77
C ARG A 114 -12.45 -9.77 10.46
N VAL A 115 -11.18 -9.67 10.11
CA VAL A 115 -10.52 -8.40 9.88
C VAL A 115 -10.06 -8.30 8.43
N LEU A 116 -10.31 -7.13 7.84
CA LEU A 116 -9.79 -6.72 6.54
C LEU A 116 -8.73 -5.64 6.77
N VAL A 117 -7.51 -5.92 6.34
CA VAL A 117 -6.40 -4.97 6.32
C VAL A 117 -6.17 -4.56 4.88
N ARG A 118 -6.20 -3.26 4.60
CA ARG A 118 -5.89 -2.70 3.29
C ARG A 118 -4.80 -1.67 3.45
N ILE A 119 -3.88 -1.65 2.50
CA ILE A 119 -2.79 -0.68 2.48
C ILE A 119 -2.71 -0.09 1.09
N TRP A 120 -2.55 1.22 1.04
CA TRP A 120 -2.25 1.98 -0.17
C TRP A 120 -0.89 2.63 0.00
N TYR A 121 -0.10 2.56 -1.04
CA TYR A 121 1.20 3.21 -1.09
C TYR A 121 1.27 4.10 -2.34
N GLU A 122 1.46 5.39 -2.14
CA GLU A 122 1.59 6.36 -3.22
C GLU A 122 3.03 6.44 -3.72
N GLN A 123 3.26 6.04 -4.97
CA GLN A 123 4.56 6.16 -5.61
C GLN A 123 4.49 7.18 -6.74
N PRO A 124 5.25 8.29 -6.65
CA PRO A 124 5.39 9.23 -7.76
C PRO A 124 6.13 8.57 -8.93
N ILE A 125 5.70 8.87 -10.14
CA ILE A 125 6.32 8.41 -11.38
C ILE A 125 7.03 9.57 -12.04
N VAL A 126 8.26 9.32 -12.47
CA VAL A 126 9.12 10.31 -13.11
C VAL A 126 8.96 10.29 -14.63
N THR A 127 8.74 9.11 -15.22
CA THR A 127 8.60 8.96 -16.68
C THR A 127 7.20 9.34 -17.15
N PRO A 128 7.02 10.41 -17.95
CA PRO A 128 5.69 10.96 -18.27
C PRO A 128 4.75 9.96 -18.95
N PHE A 129 5.26 9.12 -19.85
CA PHE A 129 4.46 8.12 -20.57
C PHE A 129 3.94 7.04 -19.63
N ILE A 130 4.74 6.63 -18.64
CA ILE A 130 4.35 5.63 -17.63
C ILE A 130 3.36 6.26 -16.66
N ALA A 131 3.57 7.50 -16.25
CA ALA A 131 2.63 8.23 -15.43
C ALA A 131 1.25 8.29 -16.09
N GLN A 132 1.18 8.62 -17.37
CA GLN A 132 -0.07 8.70 -18.12
C GLN A 132 -0.77 7.32 -18.24
N ALA A 133 -0.01 6.24 -18.35
CA ALA A 133 -0.56 4.89 -18.50
C ALA A 133 -1.00 4.24 -17.19
N LEU A 134 -0.29 4.51 -16.08
CA LEU A 134 -0.46 3.80 -14.82
C LEU A 134 -1.06 4.65 -13.70
N SER A 135 -1.01 5.98 -13.76
CA SER A 135 -1.57 6.79 -12.69
C SER A 135 -3.10 6.72 -12.68
N ARG A 136 -3.63 6.39 -11.52
CA ARG A 136 -5.07 6.44 -11.24
C ARG A 136 -5.48 7.75 -10.53
N THR A 137 -4.49 8.56 -10.18
CA THR A 137 -4.68 9.83 -9.50
C THR A 137 -4.33 10.98 -10.41
N THR A 138 -4.94 12.15 -10.17
CA THR A 138 -4.65 13.39 -10.91
C THR A 138 -3.22 13.91 -10.67
N ASP A 139 -2.53 13.41 -9.64
CA ASP A 139 -1.20 13.86 -9.20
C ASP A 139 -0.04 13.08 -9.83
N HIS A 140 -0.28 12.33 -10.91
CA HIS A 140 0.74 11.49 -11.58
C HIS A 140 1.43 10.48 -10.65
N LYS A 141 0.70 9.96 -9.66
CA LYS A 141 1.17 8.90 -8.77
C LYS A 141 0.53 7.56 -9.12
N VAL A 142 1.28 6.50 -8.97
CA VAL A 142 0.73 5.14 -8.94
C VAL A 142 0.36 4.81 -7.50
N LEU A 143 -0.83 4.26 -7.34
CA LEU A 143 -1.33 3.77 -6.08
C LEU A 143 -1.21 2.25 -6.05
N LEU A 144 -0.21 1.74 -5.35
CA LEU A 144 -0.09 0.32 -5.07
C LEU A 144 -1.06 -0.03 -3.95
N THR A 145 -1.85 -1.09 -4.15
CA THR A 145 -2.89 -1.48 -3.19
C THR A 145 -2.74 -2.95 -2.86
N THR A 146 -2.59 -3.24 -1.58
CA THR A 146 -2.55 -4.62 -1.07
C THR A 146 -3.64 -4.80 -0.02
N ALA A 147 -4.36 -5.91 -0.09
CA ALA A 147 -5.41 -6.27 0.85
C ALA A 147 -5.18 -7.66 1.42
N LEU A 148 -5.37 -7.80 2.73
CA LEU A 148 -5.29 -9.05 3.44
C LEU A 148 -6.53 -9.23 4.30
N ALA A 149 -7.20 -10.36 4.20
CA ALA A 149 -8.37 -10.70 5.01
C ALA A 149 -8.08 -11.97 5.81
N PHE A 150 -8.36 -11.93 7.09
CA PHE A 150 -8.14 -13.06 7.99
C PHE A 150 -9.12 -13.02 9.16
N ARG A 151 -9.13 -14.11 9.92
CA ARG A 151 -9.82 -14.18 11.20
C ARG A 151 -8.78 -14.08 12.32
N ASN A 152 -9.02 -13.23 13.30
CA ASN A 152 -8.19 -13.12 14.49
C ASN A 152 -8.15 -14.46 15.24
N GLU A 153 -6.97 -14.79 15.75
CA GLU A 153 -6.79 -15.96 16.58
C GLU A 153 -7.45 -15.78 17.95
N PRO A 154 -7.85 -16.86 18.63
CA PRO A 154 -8.33 -16.76 20.00
C PRO A 154 -7.12 -16.47 20.91
N TYR A 155 -6.88 -15.20 21.22
CA TYR A 155 -5.89 -14.78 22.20
C TYR A 155 -6.60 -14.39 23.52
N GLN A 156 -5.93 -14.62 24.63
CA GLN A 156 -6.38 -14.27 25.98
C GLN A 156 -5.65 -13.03 26.50
#